data_cf5e33ff59913d4f7afdf3cab6d155cf
#
_entry.id   cf5e33ff59913d4f7afdf3cab6d155cf
#
_cell.length_a   1.000
_cell.length_b   1.000
_cell.length_c   1.000
_cell.angle_alpha   90.00
_cell.angle_beta   90.00
_cell.angle_gamma   90.00
#
_symmetry.space_group_name_H-M   'P 1'
#
loop_
_entity.id
_entity.type
_entity.pdbx_description
1 polymer ?
#
loop_
_entity_poly.entity_id
_entity_poly.type
_entity_poly.pdbx_seq_one_letter_code
_entity_poly.pdbx_strand_id
1 'polypeptide(L)'
;MNNNILLTAVGGDLSCSILKCLKESGLLLKVIGTDVNSNIAGKWLVDKFIISPEAVNEDEYKKFISDIYKEEEVSIIIPASESEVMFFQSHRDYFDCKNIKVLIVNQQAYDAFADKYITTISLNEFGIRTPVTYLSQEFKKELQYPFILKSRTGSGSNSVEIIHNDDEYEFYKERTKDPIVQEFLDSDEEFTTAIYSDGNTVEVFSFKRVLGPGGMTFIADVVEENALLEISNVIAERVSLKGSINIQTKRLGGAFIPFEINMRLSSTVYMRHHFGFCDAVWWVNNVLTGSIGDKGKYRSSGTAYRVNDYLFR
;
A
#
# COMPACT_ATOMS: atom_id res chain seq x y z
N MET A 1 28.11 8.54 -4.07
CA MET A 1 27.43 7.73 -3.04
C MET A 1 26.97 6.46 -3.72
N ASN A 2 27.19 5.30 -3.12
CA ASN A 2 26.58 4.07 -3.62
C ASN A 2 25.08 4.17 -3.43
N ASN A 3 24.31 4.08 -4.52
CA ASN A 3 22.85 4.14 -4.47
C ASN A 3 22.28 2.71 -4.52
N ASN A 4 22.70 1.86 -3.58
CA ASN A 4 22.19 0.50 -3.48
C ASN A 4 20.83 0.50 -2.75
N ILE A 5 19.83 -0.03 -3.40
CA ILE A 5 18.47 -0.16 -2.85
C ILE A 5 18.19 -1.61 -2.52
N LEU A 6 17.66 -1.87 -1.33
CA LEU A 6 17.09 -3.16 -0.97
C LEU A 6 15.57 -3.10 -1.22
N LEU A 7 15.10 -3.85 -2.20
CA LEU A 7 13.67 -4.02 -2.49
C LEU A 7 13.24 -5.40 -2.01
N THR A 8 12.25 -5.47 -1.14
CA THR A 8 11.79 -6.74 -0.57
C THR A 8 10.61 -7.34 -1.34
N ALA A 9 10.29 -8.61 -1.07
CA ALA A 9 9.18 -9.35 -1.68
C ALA A 9 9.13 -9.24 -3.22
N VAL A 10 10.29 -9.43 -3.89
CA VAL A 10 10.42 -9.19 -5.34
C VAL A 10 9.66 -10.17 -6.22
N GLY A 11 9.04 -11.21 -5.64
CA GLY A 11 8.08 -12.08 -6.32
C GLY A 11 6.71 -11.45 -6.53
N GLY A 12 6.40 -10.37 -5.80
CA GLY A 12 5.11 -9.70 -5.83
C GLY A 12 4.93 -8.72 -6.99
N ASP A 13 3.68 -8.46 -7.37
CA ASP A 13 3.32 -7.49 -8.40
C ASP A 13 3.73 -6.06 -8.04
N LEU A 14 3.59 -5.68 -6.77
CA LEU A 14 3.96 -4.35 -6.29
C LEU A 14 5.46 -4.09 -6.46
N SER A 15 6.30 -5.00 -6.00
CA SER A 15 7.76 -4.85 -6.12
C SER A 15 8.22 -4.84 -7.58
N CYS A 16 7.63 -5.67 -8.44
CA CYS A 16 7.89 -5.62 -9.88
C CYS A 16 7.51 -4.25 -10.49
N SER A 17 6.40 -3.67 -10.04
CA SER A 17 5.96 -2.34 -10.47
C SER A 17 6.87 -1.23 -9.96
N ILE A 18 7.30 -1.28 -8.70
CA ILE A 18 8.28 -0.34 -8.13
C ILE A 18 9.61 -0.43 -8.91
N LEU A 19 10.09 -1.65 -9.15
CA LEU A 19 11.34 -1.87 -9.87
C LEU A 19 11.32 -1.24 -11.29
N LYS A 20 10.19 -1.36 -12.00
CA LYS A 20 10.02 -0.71 -13.30
C LYS A 20 10.11 0.82 -13.17
N CYS A 21 9.40 1.42 -12.20
CA CYS A 21 9.49 2.87 -11.93
C CYS A 21 10.94 3.32 -11.66
N LEU A 22 11.68 2.57 -10.84
CA LEU A 22 13.06 2.89 -10.51
C LEU A 22 13.99 2.77 -11.71
N LYS A 23 13.83 1.76 -12.54
CA LYS A 23 14.64 1.58 -13.77
C LYS A 23 14.38 2.68 -14.80
N GLU A 24 13.15 3.17 -14.91
CA GLU A 24 12.78 4.23 -15.85
C GLU A 24 13.09 5.64 -15.31
N SER A 25 13.38 5.78 -14.03
CA SER A 25 13.66 7.08 -13.38
C SER A 25 14.92 7.79 -13.85
N GLY A 26 15.83 7.08 -14.54
CA GLY A 26 17.16 7.60 -14.89
C GLY A 26 18.13 7.66 -13.70
N LEU A 27 17.71 7.26 -12.50
CA LEU A 27 18.61 7.16 -11.35
C LEU A 27 19.57 5.99 -11.53
N LEU A 28 20.85 6.23 -11.28
CA LEU A 28 21.86 5.16 -11.26
C LEU A 28 21.74 4.39 -9.95
N LEU A 29 20.88 3.38 -9.94
CA LEU A 29 20.56 2.55 -8.79
C LEU A 29 21.00 1.11 -9.05
N LYS A 30 21.59 0.48 -8.02
CA LYS A 30 21.75 -0.99 -7.95
C LYS A 30 20.64 -1.52 -7.05
N VAL A 31 19.82 -2.43 -7.55
CA VAL A 31 18.70 -3.01 -6.79
C VAL A 31 19.05 -4.41 -6.33
N ILE A 32 19.12 -4.59 -5.01
CA ILE A 32 19.21 -5.89 -4.35
C ILE A 32 17.77 -6.29 -4.02
N GLY A 33 17.35 -7.46 -4.51
CA GLY A 33 16.01 -7.99 -4.28
C GLY A 33 16.02 -9.12 -3.25
N THR A 34 15.01 -9.13 -2.36
CA THR A 34 14.81 -10.27 -1.44
C THR A 34 13.42 -10.85 -1.57
N ASP A 35 13.31 -12.14 -1.32
CA ASP A 35 12.04 -12.86 -1.21
C ASP A 35 12.22 -14.16 -0.44
N VAL A 36 11.18 -14.65 0.19
CA VAL A 36 11.17 -15.93 0.89
C VAL A 36 11.20 -17.12 -0.09
N ASN A 37 10.75 -16.90 -1.33
CA ASN A 37 10.67 -17.91 -2.37
C ASN A 37 11.74 -17.68 -3.45
N SER A 38 12.56 -18.69 -3.72
CA SER A 38 13.57 -18.64 -4.77
C SER A 38 13.03 -18.94 -6.18
N ASN A 39 11.81 -19.48 -6.29
CA ASN A 39 11.19 -19.83 -7.58
C ASN A 39 10.23 -18.73 -8.07
N ILE A 40 10.78 -17.53 -8.29
CA ILE A 40 10.04 -16.33 -8.68
C ILE A 40 10.72 -15.63 -9.87
N ALA A 41 9.90 -15.01 -10.74
CA ALA A 41 10.41 -14.25 -11.88
C ALA A 41 11.20 -13.00 -11.45
N GLY A 42 10.79 -12.36 -10.36
CA GLY A 42 11.39 -11.11 -9.86
C GLY A 42 12.88 -11.20 -9.57
N LYS A 43 13.40 -12.38 -9.21
CA LYS A 43 14.84 -12.59 -8.99
C LYS A 43 15.73 -12.27 -10.21
N TRP A 44 15.15 -12.35 -11.40
CA TRP A 44 15.84 -12.08 -12.65
C TRP A 44 15.74 -10.62 -13.11
N LEU A 45 14.94 -9.84 -12.40
CA LEU A 45 14.71 -8.43 -12.69
C LEU A 45 15.60 -7.49 -11.85
N VAL A 46 16.20 -8.00 -10.78
CA VAL A 46 17.10 -7.27 -9.87
C VAL A 46 18.56 -7.54 -10.18
N ASP A 47 19.48 -6.68 -9.70
CA ASP A 47 20.91 -6.82 -9.93
C ASP A 47 21.54 -7.93 -9.08
N LYS A 48 20.98 -8.14 -7.88
CA LYS A 48 21.35 -9.24 -6.97
C LYS A 48 20.09 -9.74 -6.26
N PHE A 49 19.93 -11.05 -6.15
CA PHE A 49 18.84 -11.69 -5.42
C PHE A 49 19.36 -12.45 -4.21
N ILE A 50 18.69 -12.32 -3.08
CA ILE A 50 19.01 -12.99 -1.82
C ILE A 50 17.72 -13.56 -1.23
N ILE A 51 17.73 -14.83 -0.82
CA ILE A 51 16.59 -15.46 -0.13
C ILE A 51 16.51 -14.89 1.29
N SER A 52 15.32 -14.44 1.69
CA SER A 52 15.06 -13.90 3.02
C SER A 52 14.31 -14.89 3.92
N PRO A 53 14.48 -14.84 5.23
CA PRO A 53 13.50 -15.42 6.15
C PRO A 53 12.16 -14.67 6.04
N GLU A 54 11.10 -15.26 6.61
CA GLU A 54 9.80 -14.60 6.73
C GLU A 54 9.85 -13.48 7.78
N ALA A 55 9.21 -12.34 7.51
CA ALA A 55 9.19 -11.19 8.42
C ALA A 55 8.47 -11.47 9.76
N VAL A 56 7.63 -12.51 9.82
CA VAL A 56 7.01 -12.98 11.07
C VAL A 56 8.01 -13.61 12.04
N ASN A 57 9.16 -14.06 11.55
CA ASN A 57 10.30 -14.52 12.36
C ASN A 57 11.17 -13.30 12.71
N GLU A 58 10.64 -12.41 13.55
CA GLU A 58 11.16 -11.05 13.74
C GLU A 58 12.66 -10.97 14.06
N ASP A 59 13.20 -11.81 14.96
CA ASP A 59 14.62 -11.75 15.35
C ASP A 59 15.55 -12.19 14.21
N GLU A 60 15.16 -13.24 13.49
CA GLU A 60 15.91 -13.74 12.33
C GLU A 60 15.87 -12.72 11.18
N TYR A 61 14.69 -12.18 10.89
CA TYR A 61 14.51 -11.16 9.85
C TYR A 61 15.24 -9.86 10.18
N LYS A 62 15.21 -9.41 11.44
CA LYS A 62 15.95 -8.24 11.92
C LYS A 62 17.45 -8.38 11.72
N LYS A 63 17.99 -9.54 12.09
CA LYS A 63 19.41 -9.86 11.89
C LYS A 63 19.75 -9.87 10.39
N PHE A 64 18.98 -10.59 9.58
CA PHE A 64 19.14 -10.69 8.14
C PHE A 64 19.18 -9.31 7.48
N ILE A 65 18.20 -8.44 7.76
CA ILE A 65 18.16 -7.08 7.21
C ILE A 65 19.38 -6.25 7.65
N SER A 66 19.81 -6.37 8.91
CA SER A 66 20.95 -5.63 9.43
C SER A 66 22.27 -6.09 8.80
N ASP A 67 22.40 -7.38 8.51
CA ASP A 67 23.59 -7.95 7.87
C ASP A 67 23.66 -7.50 6.39
N ILE A 68 22.58 -7.66 5.62
CA ILE A 68 22.52 -7.22 4.21
C ILE A 68 22.73 -5.70 4.10
N TYR A 69 22.13 -4.92 4.99
CA TYR A 69 22.30 -3.46 4.96
C TYR A 69 23.78 -3.05 4.98
N LYS A 70 24.57 -3.76 5.77
CA LYS A 70 26.04 -3.51 5.87
C LYS A 70 26.83 -4.12 4.73
N GLU A 71 26.57 -5.41 4.45
CA GLU A 71 27.35 -6.18 3.46
C GLU A 71 27.19 -5.64 2.04
N GLU A 72 25.99 -5.19 1.70
CA GLU A 72 25.66 -4.67 0.38
C GLU A 72 25.72 -3.13 0.32
N GLU A 73 26.16 -2.46 1.39
CA GLU A 73 26.21 -1.00 1.48
C GLU A 73 24.87 -0.34 1.05
N VAL A 74 23.76 -0.89 1.55
CA VAL A 74 22.41 -0.43 1.20
C VAL A 74 22.21 1.01 1.69
N SER A 75 21.69 1.87 0.82
CA SER A 75 21.34 3.25 1.17
C SER A 75 19.91 3.39 1.66
N ILE A 76 19.00 2.53 1.16
CA ILE A 76 17.58 2.59 1.47
C ILE A 76 16.92 1.22 1.32
N ILE A 77 15.93 0.95 2.17
CA ILE A 77 15.11 -0.26 2.11
C ILE A 77 13.69 0.13 1.67
N ILE A 78 13.15 -0.61 0.70
CA ILE A 78 11.77 -0.44 0.20
C ILE A 78 10.99 -1.73 0.53
N PRO A 79 10.20 -1.76 1.61
CA PRO A 79 9.34 -2.89 1.90
C PRO A 79 8.16 -2.92 0.94
N ALA A 80 7.89 -4.08 0.33
CA ALA A 80 6.83 -4.23 -0.66
C ALA A 80 5.72 -5.23 -0.26
N SER A 81 5.87 -5.97 0.83
CA SER A 81 4.80 -6.74 1.44
C SER A 81 4.26 -6.07 2.69
N GLU A 82 3.02 -6.35 3.05
CA GLU A 82 2.42 -5.75 4.24
C GLU A 82 3.07 -6.26 5.54
N SER A 83 3.41 -7.54 5.62
CA SER A 83 4.11 -8.11 6.77
C SER A 83 5.45 -7.42 7.01
N GLU A 84 6.18 -7.10 5.95
CA GLU A 84 7.44 -6.37 6.05
C GLU A 84 7.23 -4.90 6.44
N VAL A 85 6.22 -4.22 5.86
CA VAL A 85 5.85 -2.85 6.29
C VAL A 85 5.54 -2.83 7.78
N MET A 86 4.72 -3.77 8.26
CA MET A 86 4.37 -3.89 9.69
C MET A 86 5.60 -4.17 10.55
N PHE A 87 6.48 -5.08 10.10
CA PHE A 87 7.75 -5.36 10.78
C PHE A 87 8.61 -4.10 10.91
N PHE A 88 8.83 -3.36 9.83
CA PHE A 88 9.65 -2.14 9.89
C PHE A 88 9.01 -1.04 10.74
N GLN A 89 7.68 -0.93 10.73
CA GLN A 89 6.96 0.02 11.58
C GLN A 89 7.11 -0.31 13.06
N SER A 90 6.92 -1.58 13.45
CA SER A 90 7.05 -2.03 14.85
C SER A 90 8.49 -1.97 15.38
N HIS A 91 9.48 -1.98 14.48
CA HIS A 91 10.89 -1.89 14.83
C HIS A 91 11.56 -0.57 14.39
N ARG A 92 10.75 0.48 14.16
CA ARG A 92 11.23 1.79 13.68
C ARG A 92 12.43 2.31 14.47
N ASP A 93 12.33 2.38 15.78
CA ASP A 93 13.39 2.91 16.66
C ASP A 93 14.70 2.14 16.49
N TYR A 94 14.63 0.82 16.29
CA TYR A 94 15.82 0.00 16.06
C TYR A 94 16.55 0.39 14.76
N PHE A 95 15.81 0.62 13.69
CA PHE A 95 16.38 1.00 12.40
C PHE A 95 16.84 2.46 12.40
N ASP A 96 16.06 3.36 13.00
CA ASP A 96 16.40 4.77 13.13
C ASP A 96 17.69 4.99 13.96
N CYS A 97 17.85 4.28 15.10
CA CYS A 97 19.07 4.33 15.91
C CYS A 97 20.31 3.86 15.14
N LYS A 98 20.14 3.00 14.14
CA LYS A 98 21.23 2.52 13.27
C LYS A 98 21.39 3.36 12.01
N ASN A 99 20.61 4.42 11.85
CA ASN A 99 20.52 5.26 10.65
C ASN A 99 20.23 4.46 9.37
N ILE A 100 19.45 3.37 9.50
CA ILE A 100 18.98 2.56 8.37
C ILE A 100 17.74 3.21 7.80
N LYS A 101 17.79 3.67 6.55
CA LYS A 101 16.68 4.34 5.88
C LYS A 101 15.69 3.32 5.35
N VAL A 102 14.43 3.43 5.74
CA VAL A 102 13.34 2.57 5.29
C VAL A 102 12.20 3.42 4.73
N LEU A 103 11.64 3.05 3.59
CA LEU A 103 10.45 3.72 3.03
C LEU A 103 9.18 3.21 3.71
N ILE A 104 8.90 3.76 4.87
CA ILE A 104 7.67 3.56 5.66
C ILE A 104 7.08 4.92 6.02
N VAL A 105 5.75 4.99 6.17
CA VAL A 105 5.06 6.24 6.56
C VAL A 105 5.43 6.65 7.98
N ASN A 106 5.20 7.92 8.34
CA ASN A 106 5.41 8.40 9.70
C ASN A 106 4.48 7.71 10.71
N GLN A 107 4.83 7.78 12.02
CA GLN A 107 4.14 7.07 13.10
C GLN A 107 2.66 7.44 13.19
N GLN A 108 2.31 8.72 13.05
CA GLN A 108 0.90 9.17 13.10
C GLN A 108 0.03 8.53 12.01
N ALA A 109 0.54 8.38 10.80
CA ALA A 109 -0.16 7.68 9.71
C ALA A 109 -0.28 6.18 10.00
N TYR A 110 0.77 5.58 10.57
CA TYR A 110 0.74 4.17 10.98
C TYR A 110 -0.32 3.93 12.06
N ASP A 111 -0.32 4.72 13.13
CA ASP A 111 -1.27 4.59 14.24
C ASP A 111 -2.72 4.74 13.79
N ALA A 112 -2.97 5.62 12.80
CA ALA A 112 -4.31 5.85 12.27
C ALA A 112 -4.80 4.75 11.31
N PHE A 113 -3.88 4.04 10.59
CA PHE A 113 -4.30 3.23 9.44
C PHE A 113 -3.80 1.78 9.46
N ALA A 114 -3.02 1.34 10.46
CA ALA A 114 -2.54 -0.04 10.56
C ALA A 114 -3.65 -1.06 10.83
N ASP A 115 -4.74 -0.61 11.39
CA ASP A 115 -5.89 -1.38 11.81
C ASP A 115 -7.15 -0.85 11.13
N LYS A 116 -7.90 -1.71 10.42
CA LYS A 116 -9.08 -1.29 9.64
C LYS A 116 -10.21 -0.72 10.49
N TYR A 117 -10.35 -1.20 11.75
CA TYR A 117 -11.33 -0.63 12.68
C TYR A 117 -10.89 0.77 13.15
N ILE A 118 -9.62 0.91 13.53
CA ILE A 118 -9.06 2.22 13.91
C ILE A 118 -9.08 3.19 12.72
N THR A 119 -8.81 2.71 11.50
CA THR A 119 -8.94 3.51 10.27
C THR A 119 -10.32 4.13 10.15
N THR A 120 -11.38 3.33 10.40
CA THR A 120 -12.76 3.82 10.35
C THR A 120 -13.01 4.91 11.41
N ILE A 121 -12.53 4.70 12.63
CA ILE A 121 -12.66 5.69 13.74
C ILE A 121 -11.93 6.98 13.36
N SER A 122 -10.65 6.88 12.96
CA SER A 122 -9.82 8.03 12.60
C SER A 122 -10.44 8.86 11.46
N LEU A 123 -10.90 8.19 10.40
CA LEU A 123 -11.54 8.90 9.29
C LEU A 123 -12.83 9.62 9.71
N ASN A 124 -13.66 9.00 10.55
CA ASN A 124 -14.87 9.64 11.10
C ASN A 124 -14.51 10.84 11.98
N GLU A 125 -13.46 10.76 12.81
CA GLU A 125 -12.94 11.90 13.60
C GLU A 125 -12.39 13.03 12.70
N PHE A 126 -11.91 12.69 11.51
CA PHE A 126 -11.50 13.67 10.50
C PHE A 126 -12.68 14.29 9.74
N GLY A 127 -13.91 13.85 10.02
CA GLY A 127 -15.13 14.28 9.34
C GLY A 127 -15.37 13.62 7.99
N ILE A 128 -14.67 12.51 7.71
CA ILE A 128 -14.79 11.73 6.48
C ILE A 128 -15.73 10.55 6.72
N ARG A 129 -16.83 10.47 5.96
CA ARG A 129 -17.77 9.35 6.03
C ARG A 129 -17.07 8.06 5.62
N THR A 130 -17.28 7.00 6.42
CA THR A 130 -16.84 5.63 6.15
C THR A 130 -18.01 4.67 6.18
N PRO A 131 -17.87 3.42 5.69
CA PRO A 131 -18.87 2.38 5.93
C PRO A 131 -19.01 2.13 7.43
N VAL A 132 -20.22 1.92 7.90
CA VAL A 132 -20.47 1.57 9.31
C VAL A 132 -19.72 0.27 9.62
N THR A 133 -18.95 0.26 10.69
CA THR A 133 -18.03 -0.84 11.02
C THR A 133 -18.12 -1.19 12.50
N TYR A 134 -18.19 -2.49 12.79
CA TYR A 134 -18.24 -3.04 14.15
C TYR A 134 -17.10 -4.05 14.35
N LEU A 135 -16.59 -4.14 15.57
CA LEU A 135 -15.87 -5.33 15.99
C LEU A 135 -16.86 -6.52 16.01
N SER A 136 -16.46 -7.66 15.43
CA SER A 136 -17.39 -8.80 15.32
C SER A 136 -17.91 -9.30 16.66
N GLN A 137 -17.11 -9.17 17.73
CA GLN A 137 -17.54 -9.52 19.11
C GLN A 137 -18.59 -8.57 19.69
N GLU A 138 -18.72 -7.36 19.19
CA GLU A 138 -19.66 -6.33 19.63
C GLU A 138 -20.87 -6.23 18.71
N PHE A 139 -20.82 -6.88 17.55
CA PHE A 139 -21.87 -6.82 16.54
C PHE A 139 -23.12 -7.59 16.98
N LYS A 140 -24.25 -6.90 17.06
CA LYS A 140 -25.56 -7.41 17.46
C LYS A 140 -26.56 -7.45 16.30
N LYS A 141 -26.05 -7.61 15.07
CA LYS A 141 -26.84 -7.64 13.82
C LYS A 141 -27.52 -6.29 13.48
N GLU A 142 -26.81 -5.18 13.73
CA GLU A 142 -27.28 -3.84 13.40
C GLU A 142 -27.25 -3.55 11.89
N LEU A 143 -26.45 -4.30 11.11
CA LEU A 143 -26.40 -4.20 9.66
C LEU A 143 -27.33 -5.22 9.02
N GLN A 144 -27.97 -4.82 7.92
CA GLN A 144 -28.73 -5.73 7.07
C GLN A 144 -27.79 -6.48 6.11
N TYR A 145 -28.23 -7.65 5.67
CA TYR A 145 -27.53 -8.39 4.62
C TYR A 145 -27.70 -7.73 3.23
N PRO A 146 -26.68 -7.82 2.36
CA PRO A 146 -25.35 -8.34 2.66
C PRO A 146 -24.49 -7.34 3.45
N PHE A 147 -23.51 -7.85 4.21
CA PHE A 147 -22.46 -7.04 4.81
C PHE A 147 -21.09 -7.70 4.57
N ILE A 148 -20.01 -6.98 4.83
CA ILE A 148 -18.63 -7.48 4.69
C ILE A 148 -18.15 -8.01 6.03
N LEU A 149 -17.56 -9.21 6.03
CA LEU A 149 -16.73 -9.72 7.10
C LEU A 149 -15.28 -9.78 6.62
N LYS A 150 -14.36 -9.18 7.36
CA LYS A 150 -12.94 -9.18 7.01
C LYS A 150 -12.04 -9.13 8.23
N SER A 151 -10.80 -9.60 8.08
CA SER A 151 -9.78 -9.47 9.13
C SER A 151 -9.48 -8.00 9.40
N ARG A 152 -9.35 -7.65 10.67
CA ARG A 152 -9.02 -6.33 11.18
C ARG A 152 -7.64 -5.85 10.71
N THR A 153 -6.67 -6.76 10.69
CA THR A 153 -5.30 -6.50 10.22
C THR A 153 -4.94 -7.39 9.03
N GLY A 154 -3.92 -7.04 8.29
CA GLY A 154 -3.46 -7.78 7.12
C GLY A 154 -4.05 -7.27 5.80
N SER A 155 -3.42 -7.65 4.67
CA SER A 155 -3.81 -7.30 3.31
C SER A 155 -4.17 -8.52 2.48
N GLY A 156 -4.76 -8.24 1.32
CA GLY A 156 -5.17 -9.23 0.34
C GLY A 156 -6.62 -9.67 0.51
N SER A 157 -7.30 -9.81 -0.60
CA SER A 157 -8.73 -10.16 -0.68
C SER A 157 -9.05 -11.56 -0.13
N ASN A 158 -8.07 -12.31 0.33
CA ASN A 158 -8.22 -13.70 0.79
C ASN A 158 -8.99 -13.83 2.13
N SER A 159 -9.30 -12.73 2.79
CA SER A 159 -10.04 -12.70 4.05
C SER A 159 -11.22 -11.72 4.04
N VAL A 160 -11.76 -11.44 2.86
CA VAL A 160 -12.92 -10.54 2.69
C VAL A 160 -14.07 -11.37 2.15
N GLU A 161 -15.12 -11.51 2.96
CA GLU A 161 -16.31 -12.28 2.63
C GLU A 161 -17.55 -11.38 2.60
N ILE A 162 -18.40 -11.57 1.60
CA ILE A 162 -19.71 -10.94 1.54
C ILE A 162 -20.68 -11.91 2.19
N ILE A 163 -21.30 -11.49 3.26
CA ILE A 163 -22.17 -12.31 4.11
C ILE A 163 -23.63 -12.03 3.76
N HIS A 164 -24.37 -13.07 3.41
CA HIS A 164 -25.77 -12.97 2.97
C HIS A 164 -26.79 -13.50 3.99
N ASN A 165 -26.33 -14.24 5.00
CA ASN A 165 -27.21 -14.84 6.02
C ASN A 165 -26.43 -15.19 7.30
N ASP A 166 -27.17 -15.62 8.34
CA ASP A 166 -26.62 -15.99 9.64
C ASP A 166 -25.67 -17.18 9.58
N ASP A 167 -25.96 -18.19 8.76
CA ASP A 167 -25.14 -19.41 8.65
C ASP A 167 -23.76 -19.08 8.07
N GLU A 168 -23.71 -18.22 7.04
CA GLU A 168 -22.45 -17.72 6.47
C GLU A 168 -21.67 -16.88 7.50
N TYR A 169 -22.37 -16.02 8.26
CA TYR A 169 -21.74 -15.20 9.27
C TYR A 169 -21.02 -16.05 10.32
N GLU A 170 -21.71 -17.03 10.93
CA GLU A 170 -21.11 -17.89 11.95
C GLU A 170 -19.99 -18.75 11.37
N PHE A 171 -20.14 -19.24 10.12
CA PHE A 171 -19.11 -20.04 9.46
C PHE A 171 -17.81 -19.26 9.23
N TYR A 172 -17.89 -18.05 8.68
CA TYR A 172 -16.70 -17.26 8.36
C TYR A 172 -16.13 -16.53 9.58
N LYS A 173 -16.95 -16.13 10.54
CA LYS A 173 -16.51 -15.50 11.79
C LYS A 173 -15.49 -16.34 12.56
N GLU A 174 -15.72 -17.65 12.65
CA GLU A 174 -14.81 -18.57 13.33
C GLU A 174 -13.48 -18.77 12.59
N ARG A 175 -13.44 -18.49 11.29
CA ARG A 175 -12.28 -18.72 10.41
C ARG A 175 -11.50 -17.47 10.11
N THR A 176 -12.04 -16.32 10.42
CA THR A 176 -11.40 -15.03 10.20
C THR A 176 -10.72 -14.56 11.48
N LYS A 177 -9.44 -14.25 11.39
CA LYS A 177 -8.67 -13.74 12.54
C LYS A 177 -9.12 -12.31 12.87
N ASP A 178 -9.49 -12.08 14.14
CA ASP A 178 -9.93 -10.77 14.64
C ASP A 178 -10.88 -10.05 13.66
N PRO A 179 -12.08 -10.63 13.36
CA PRO A 179 -12.92 -10.10 12.32
C PRO A 179 -13.59 -8.78 12.71
N ILE A 180 -13.78 -7.93 11.70
CA ILE A 180 -14.69 -6.80 11.72
C ILE A 180 -15.85 -7.05 10.77
N VAL A 181 -17.01 -6.50 11.12
CA VAL A 181 -18.22 -6.49 10.31
C VAL A 181 -18.38 -5.07 9.77
N GLN A 182 -18.54 -4.94 8.45
CA GLN A 182 -18.60 -3.64 7.80
C GLN A 182 -19.77 -3.58 6.82
N GLU A 183 -20.43 -2.42 6.76
CA GLU A 183 -21.48 -2.11 5.79
C GLU A 183 -21.01 -2.45 4.36
N PHE A 184 -21.86 -3.17 3.63
CA PHE A 184 -21.63 -3.42 2.21
C PHE A 184 -22.01 -2.17 1.41
N LEU A 185 -21.03 -1.61 0.72
CA LEU A 185 -21.26 -0.49 -0.19
C LEU A 185 -21.67 -1.03 -1.56
N ASP A 186 -22.96 -0.99 -1.85
CA ASP A 186 -23.54 -1.45 -3.13
C ASP A 186 -23.25 -0.43 -4.24
N SER A 187 -22.06 -0.53 -4.82
CA SER A 187 -21.59 0.33 -5.88
C SER A 187 -20.55 -0.38 -6.75
N ASP A 188 -20.73 -0.26 -8.07
CA ASP A 188 -19.77 -0.73 -9.09
C ASP A 188 -18.65 0.30 -9.37
N GLU A 189 -18.77 1.52 -8.81
CA GLU A 189 -17.77 2.55 -9.00
C GLU A 189 -16.73 2.50 -7.88
N GLU A 190 -15.56 1.99 -8.21
CA GLU A 190 -14.45 1.89 -7.28
C GLU A 190 -13.25 2.72 -7.75
N PHE A 191 -12.61 3.40 -6.79
CA PHE A 191 -11.50 4.30 -7.04
C PHE A 191 -10.30 3.92 -6.18
N THR A 192 -9.12 4.20 -6.69
CA THR A 192 -7.86 4.09 -5.96
C THR A 192 -7.11 5.40 -6.07
N THR A 193 -6.81 6.01 -4.93
CA THR A 193 -6.14 7.31 -4.86
C THR A 193 -4.82 7.16 -4.15
N ALA A 194 -3.73 7.48 -4.84
CA ALA A 194 -2.41 7.57 -4.25
C ALA A 194 -2.19 8.98 -3.68
N ILE A 195 -1.66 9.04 -2.47
CA ILE A 195 -1.26 10.28 -1.81
C ILE A 195 0.21 10.14 -1.43
N TYR A 196 1.02 11.07 -1.88
CA TYR A 196 2.41 11.19 -1.47
C TYR A 196 2.64 12.52 -0.77
N SER A 197 3.40 12.50 0.33
CA SER A 197 3.87 13.73 0.97
C SER A 197 5.33 13.58 1.41
N ASP A 198 6.10 14.64 1.19
CA ASP A 198 7.46 14.80 1.74
C ASP A 198 7.45 15.47 3.13
N GLY A 199 6.26 15.81 3.63
CA GLY A 199 6.03 16.55 4.85
C GLY A 199 5.81 18.06 4.65
N ASN A 200 6.02 18.59 3.43
CA ASN A 200 5.81 19.98 3.08
C ASN A 200 4.76 20.15 1.98
N THR A 201 4.74 19.23 1.03
CA THR A 201 3.78 19.23 -0.09
C THR A 201 3.02 17.92 -0.09
N VAL A 202 1.78 17.97 -0.58
CA VAL A 202 0.92 16.81 -0.77
C VAL A 202 0.61 16.68 -2.26
N GLU A 203 0.83 15.51 -2.81
CA GLU A 203 0.54 15.14 -4.18
C GLU A 203 -0.50 14.03 -4.21
N VAL A 204 -1.50 14.17 -5.07
CA VAL A 204 -2.65 13.26 -5.14
C VAL A 204 -2.89 12.83 -6.58
N PHE A 205 -3.14 11.54 -6.78
CA PHE A 205 -3.46 10.99 -8.09
C PHE A 205 -4.51 9.88 -7.97
N SER A 206 -5.59 9.99 -8.75
CA SER A 206 -6.74 9.09 -8.65
C SER A 206 -7.02 8.35 -9.95
N PHE A 207 -7.39 7.08 -9.79
CA PHE A 207 -7.96 6.27 -10.84
C PHE A 207 -9.36 5.79 -10.45
N LYS A 208 -10.30 5.78 -11.40
CA LYS A 208 -11.42 4.86 -11.39
C LYS A 208 -10.89 3.51 -11.87
N ARG A 209 -11.22 2.41 -11.17
CA ARG A 209 -10.62 1.12 -11.47
C ARG A 209 -11.64 0.02 -11.69
N VAL A 210 -11.27 -0.95 -12.52
CA VAL A 210 -11.92 -2.24 -12.64
C VAL A 210 -10.97 -3.30 -12.10
N LEU A 211 -11.48 -4.13 -11.18
CA LEU A 211 -10.71 -5.21 -10.59
C LEU A 211 -10.73 -6.44 -11.50
N GLY A 212 -9.61 -7.10 -11.58
CA GLY A 212 -9.44 -8.42 -12.18
C GLY A 212 -9.36 -9.52 -11.12
N PRO A 213 -8.99 -10.74 -11.53
CA PRO A 213 -8.79 -11.85 -10.62
C PRO A 213 -7.83 -11.51 -9.48
N GLY A 214 -8.16 -11.95 -8.26
CA GLY A 214 -7.35 -11.68 -7.07
C GLY A 214 -7.41 -10.24 -6.55
N GLY A 215 -8.40 -9.42 -6.99
CA GLY A 215 -8.59 -8.06 -6.50
C GLY A 215 -7.55 -7.05 -7.01
N MET A 216 -6.74 -7.41 -8.00
CA MET A 216 -5.78 -6.48 -8.62
C MET A 216 -6.48 -5.53 -9.58
N THR A 217 -6.02 -4.28 -9.66
CA THR A 217 -6.48 -3.34 -10.67
C THR A 217 -6.09 -3.83 -12.07
N PHE A 218 -7.10 -4.09 -12.91
CA PHE A 218 -6.93 -4.54 -14.28
C PHE A 218 -7.05 -3.41 -15.31
N ILE A 219 -8.03 -2.51 -15.09
CA ILE A 219 -8.19 -1.28 -15.87
C ILE A 219 -8.17 -0.11 -14.89
N ALA A 220 -7.50 0.97 -15.26
CA ALA A 220 -7.39 2.19 -14.47
C ALA A 220 -7.56 3.41 -15.37
N ASP A 221 -8.65 4.13 -15.19
CA ASP A 221 -8.94 5.38 -15.88
C ASP A 221 -8.53 6.55 -14.99
N VAL A 222 -7.72 7.46 -15.50
CA VAL A 222 -7.36 8.69 -14.77
C VAL A 222 -8.59 9.53 -14.54
N VAL A 223 -8.80 9.98 -13.31
CA VAL A 223 -9.92 10.86 -12.94
C VAL A 223 -9.42 12.03 -12.10
N GLU A 224 -10.05 13.19 -12.34
CA GLU A 224 -9.88 14.40 -11.53
C GLU A 224 -11.20 14.68 -10.81
N GLU A 225 -11.28 14.30 -9.53
CA GLU A 225 -12.47 14.46 -8.69
C GLU A 225 -12.12 15.32 -7.47
N ASN A 226 -12.68 16.52 -7.38
CA ASN A 226 -12.39 17.46 -6.28
C ASN A 226 -12.64 16.83 -4.90
N ALA A 227 -13.69 16.02 -4.78
CA ALA A 227 -14.00 15.36 -3.51
C ALA A 227 -12.91 14.34 -3.08
N LEU A 228 -12.28 13.62 -4.04
CA LEU A 228 -11.15 12.75 -3.73
C LEU A 228 -9.92 13.56 -3.32
N LEU A 229 -9.69 14.69 -3.97
CA LEU A 229 -8.61 15.61 -3.60
C LEU A 229 -8.81 16.20 -2.19
N GLU A 230 -10.02 16.64 -1.86
CA GLU A 230 -10.36 17.16 -0.53
C GLU A 230 -10.18 16.11 0.56
N ILE A 231 -10.73 14.89 0.37
CA ILE A 231 -10.53 13.76 1.28
C ILE A 231 -9.03 13.49 1.49
N SER A 232 -8.26 13.46 0.40
CA SER A 232 -6.82 13.18 0.44
C SER A 232 -6.04 14.24 1.22
N ASN A 233 -6.35 15.52 1.00
CA ASN A 233 -5.70 16.63 1.71
C ASN A 233 -6.04 16.61 3.21
N VAL A 234 -7.30 16.36 3.57
CA VAL A 234 -7.71 16.24 4.98
C VAL A 234 -6.93 15.09 5.65
N ILE A 235 -6.86 13.91 5.01
CA ILE A 235 -6.13 12.78 5.56
C ILE A 235 -4.65 13.12 5.73
N ALA A 236 -4.00 13.66 4.70
CA ALA A 236 -2.58 14.00 4.76
C ALA A 236 -2.26 15.02 5.85
N GLU A 237 -3.11 16.04 6.03
CA GLU A 237 -2.98 17.05 7.07
C GLU A 237 -3.13 16.45 8.46
N ARG A 238 -4.22 15.69 8.70
CA ARG A 238 -4.55 15.12 10.02
C ARG A 238 -3.49 14.20 10.58
N VAL A 239 -2.80 13.46 9.71
CA VAL A 239 -1.73 12.54 10.14
C VAL A 239 -0.33 13.11 9.88
N SER A 240 -0.21 14.38 9.47
CA SER A 240 1.07 15.01 9.07
C SER A 240 1.87 14.09 8.14
N LEU A 241 1.22 13.59 7.09
CA LEU A 241 1.72 12.51 6.26
C LEU A 241 3.15 12.75 5.76
N LYS A 242 4.00 11.75 5.94
CA LYS A 242 5.30 11.61 5.28
C LYS A 242 5.40 10.22 4.68
N GLY A 243 5.59 10.14 3.36
CA GLY A 243 5.60 8.91 2.60
C GLY A 243 4.40 8.77 1.67
N SER A 244 4.13 7.56 1.19
CA SER A 244 3.04 7.28 0.26
C SER A 244 2.02 6.34 0.90
N ILE A 245 0.74 6.70 0.77
CA ILE A 245 -0.41 5.86 1.12
C ILE A 245 -1.33 5.71 -0.09
N ASN A 246 -2.20 4.71 -0.04
CA ASN A 246 -3.20 4.48 -1.07
C ASN A 246 -4.57 4.29 -0.44
N ILE A 247 -5.53 5.10 -0.85
CA ILE A 247 -6.92 5.04 -0.38
C ILE A 247 -7.76 4.30 -1.42
N GLN A 248 -8.63 3.41 -0.96
CA GLN A 248 -9.65 2.77 -1.78
C GLN A 248 -11.01 3.34 -1.38
N THR A 249 -11.77 3.82 -2.37
CA THR A 249 -13.08 4.41 -2.17
C THR A 249 -14.12 3.83 -3.11
N LYS A 250 -15.37 3.76 -2.67
CA LYS A 250 -16.52 3.53 -3.54
C LYS A 250 -17.35 4.81 -3.64
N ARG A 251 -18.01 5.01 -4.78
CA ARG A 251 -18.93 6.14 -4.97
C ARG A 251 -20.36 5.66 -4.76
N LEU A 252 -21.02 6.19 -3.75
CA LEU A 252 -22.39 5.84 -3.41
C LEU A 252 -23.23 7.11 -3.23
N GLY A 253 -24.31 7.26 -4.01
CA GLY A 253 -25.17 8.45 -3.96
C GLY A 253 -24.42 9.76 -4.26
N GLY A 254 -23.35 9.71 -5.08
CA GLY A 254 -22.52 10.86 -5.41
C GLY A 254 -21.39 11.14 -4.41
N ALA A 255 -21.39 10.52 -3.23
CA ALA A 255 -20.32 10.65 -2.23
C ALA A 255 -19.24 9.59 -2.43
N PHE A 256 -17.97 9.96 -2.22
CA PHE A 256 -16.86 9.02 -2.16
C PHE A 256 -16.67 8.54 -0.72
N ILE A 257 -16.71 7.23 -0.52
CA ILE A 257 -16.65 6.59 0.80
C ILE A 257 -15.40 5.73 0.90
N PRO A 258 -14.36 6.17 1.63
CA PRO A 258 -13.17 5.37 1.87
C PRO A 258 -13.51 4.13 2.70
N PHE A 259 -13.03 2.96 2.25
CA PHE A 259 -13.24 1.69 2.95
C PHE A 259 -11.95 0.95 3.30
N GLU A 260 -10.83 1.41 2.74
CA GLU A 260 -9.49 0.87 3.01
C GLU A 260 -8.40 1.90 2.74
N ILE A 261 -7.39 1.94 3.62
CA ILE A 261 -6.14 2.69 3.42
C ILE A 261 -4.96 1.73 3.55
N ASN A 262 -4.10 1.73 2.54
CA ASN A 262 -2.85 0.97 2.55
C ASN A 262 -1.67 1.93 2.77
N MET A 263 -0.88 1.69 3.81
CA MET A 263 0.25 2.54 4.24
C MET A 263 1.53 2.26 3.44
N ARG A 264 1.40 2.10 2.15
CA ARG A 264 2.48 1.77 1.23
C ARG A 264 2.12 2.19 -0.19
N LEU A 265 3.10 2.11 -1.07
CA LEU A 265 2.85 2.13 -2.50
C LEU A 265 1.83 1.03 -2.88
N SER A 266 1.00 1.28 -3.87
CA SER A 266 0.00 0.32 -4.36
C SER A 266 0.42 -0.32 -5.67
N SER A 267 -0.23 -1.42 -6.05
CA SER A 267 0.04 -2.14 -7.31
C SER A 267 -0.22 -1.30 -8.57
N THR A 268 -0.84 -0.12 -8.44
CA THR A 268 -1.02 0.85 -9.53
C THR A 268 0.17 1.82 -9.68
N VAL A 269 1.25 1.66 -8.88
CA VAL A 269 2.40 2.57 -8.88
C VAL A 269 3.03 2.75 -10.26
N TYR A 270 3.18 1.69 -11.04
CA TYR A 270 3.72 1.77 -12.39
C TYR A 270 2.73 2.38 -13.39
N MET A 271 1.42 2.15 -13.20
CA MET A 271 0.40 2.80 -14.02
C MET A 271 0.46 4.32 -13.87
N ARG A 272 0.41 4.83 -12.61
CA ARG A 272 0.44 6.27 -12.36
C ARG A 272 1.78 6.93 -12.69
N HIS A 273 2.87 6.16 -12.62
CA HIS A 273 4.18 6.63 -13.07
C HIS A 273 4.15 7.10 -14.53
N HIS A 274 3.51 6.34 -15.43
CA HIS A 274 3.36 6.72 -16.83
C HIS A 274 2.44 7.94 -17.08
N PHE A 275 1.63 8.32 -16.09
CA PHE A 275 0.84 9.54 -16.12
C PHE A 275 1.55 10.73 -15.44
N GLY A 276 2.81 10.55 -15.01
CA GLY A 276 3.63 11.60 -14.41
C GLY A 276 3.61 11.63 -12.89
N PHE A 277 2.78 10.81 -12.22
CA PHE A 277 2.78 10.69 -10.77
C PHE A 277 3.81 9.65 -10.31
N CYS A 278 5.02 10.11 -10.02
CA CYS A 278 6.19 9.27 -9.81
C CYS A 278 6.54 9.07 -8.32
N ASP A 279 5.56 8.84 -7.47
CA ASP A 279 5.72 8.80 -6.00
C ASP A 279 6.77 7.80 -5.49
N ALA A 280 6.95 6.66 -6.15
CA ALA A 280 8.04 5.74 -5.80
C ALA A 280 9.42 6.38 -5.99
N VAL A 281 9.61 7.10 -7.08
CA VAL A 281 10.86 7.81 -7.39
C VAL A 281 11.04 9.01 -6.49
N TRP A 282 9.99 9.80 -6.28
CA TRP A 282 10.02 10.97 -5.40
C TRP A 282 10.38 10.58 -3.96
N TRP A 283 9.82 9.49 -3.47
CA TRP A 283 10.08 9.02 -2.11
C TRP A 283 11.54 8.57 -1.95
N VAL A 284 12.06 7.81 -2.91
CA VAL A 284 13.48 7.43 -2.94
C VAL A 284 14.38 8.66 -2.99
N ASN A 285 14.12 9.60 -3.91
CA ASN A 285 14.90 10.83 -4.02
C ASN A 285 14.86 11.66 -2.73
N ASN A 286 13.67 11.83 -2.14
CA ASN A 286 13.53 12.60 -0.91
C ASN A 286 14.37 12.03 0.22
N VAL A 287 14.38 10.71 0.38
CA VAL A 287 15.19 10.05 1.42
C VAL A 287 16.69 10.12 1.13
N LEU A 288 17.10 10.01 -0.13
CA LEU A 288 18.51 10.04 -0.53
C LEU A 288 19.12 11.45 -0.56
N THR A 289 18.33 12.44 -0.98
CA THR A 289 18.85 13.79 -1.29
C THR A 289 18.18 14.93 -0.51
N GLY A 290 17.08 14.66 0.20
CA GLY A 290 16.23 15.68 0.84
C GLY A 290 15.32 16.45 -0.13
N SER A 291 15.21 16.00 -1.39
CA SER A 291 14.36 16.62 -2.41
C SER A 291 13.67 15.58 -3.28
N ILE A 292 12.43 15.83 -3.65
CA ILE A 292 11.68 14.94 -4.56
C ILE A 292 12.10 15.09 -6.02
N GLY A 293 12.87 16.12 -6.36
CA GLY A 293 13.24 16.43 -7.74
C GLY A 293 12.12 17.17 -8.50
N ASP A 294 12.23 17.18 -9.84
CA ASP A 294 11.19 17.77 -10.70
C ASP A 294 9.96 16.86 -10.74
N LYS A 295 8.79 17.43 -10.42
CA LYS A 295 7.52 16.71 -10.43
C LYS A 295 6.93 16.51 -11.82
N GLY A 296 7.31 17.38 -12.78
CA GLY A 296 6.68 17.41 -14.09
C GLY A 296 5.17 17.79 -14.02
N LYS A 297 4.46 17.53 -15.12
CA LYS A 297 3.01 17.69 -15.18
C LYS A 297 2.34 16.33 -15.26
N TYR A 298 1.30 16.13 -14.45
CA TYR A 298 0.47 14.93 -14.55
C TYR A 298 -0.44 15.00 -15.76
N ARG A 299 -0.72 13.84 -16.35
CA ARG A 299 -1.77 13.72 -17.34
C ARG A 299 -3.12 13.64 -16.61
N SER A 300 -4.07 14.49 -17.02
CA SER A 300 -5.41 14.55 -16.44
C SER A 300 -6.38 13.52 -17.04
N SER A 301 -5.96 12.77 -18.04
CA SER A 301 -6.78 11.75 -18.69
C SER A 301 -5.93 10.62 -19.27
N GLY A 302 -6.56 9.48 -19.43
CA GLY A 302 -5.98 8.29 -20.05
C GLY A 302 -6.39 7.02 -19.32
N THR A 303 -6.18 5.89 -19.97
CA THR A 303 -6.50 4.57 -19.44
C THR A 303 -5.26 3.70 -19.45
N ALA A 304 -5.01 3.01 -18.34
CA ALA A 304 -4.00 1.96 -18.24
C ALA A 304 -4.67 0.60 -18.19
N TYR A 305 -4.13 -0.36 -18.92
CA TYR A 305 -4.53 -1.75 -18.91
C TYR A 305 -3.40 -2.60 -18.35
N ARG A 306 -3.71 -3.48 -17.40
CA ARG A 306 -2.75 -4.48 -16.94
C ARG A 306 -2.69 -5.61 -17.95
N VAL A 307 -1.48 -5.95 -18.36
CA VAL A 307 -1.21 -7.10 -19.21
C VAL A 307 -0.24 -8.05 -18.52
N ASN A 308 -0.40 -9.34 -18.76
CA ASN A 308 0.57 -10.34 -18.33
C ASN A 308 1.60 -10.52 -19.44
N ASP A 309 2.87 -10.62 -19.07
CA ASP A 309 3.98 -10.83 -19.97
C ASP A 309 4.83 -12.02 -19.51
N TYR A 310 5.70 -12.51 -20.38
CA TYR A 310 6.54 -13.66 -20.14
C TYR A 310 8.01 -13.25 -20.02
N LEU A 311 8.72 -13.86 -19.07
CA LEU A 311 10.16 -13.75 -18.96
C LEU A 311 10.80 -15.08 -19.43
N PHE A 312 11.60 -15.01 -20.48
CA PHE A 312 12.36 -16.15 -21.01
C PHE A 312 13.80 -16.11 -20.49
N ARG A 313 14.30 -17.27 -20.02
CA ARG A 313 15.66 -17.45 -19.53
C ARG A 313 16.22 -18.82 -19.96
#